data_4787be8f9ca495d34959fe9ad99292bb
#
_entry.id   4787be8f9ca495d34959fe9ad99292bb
#
_cell.length_a   1.000
_cell.length_b   1.000
_cell.length_c   1.000
_cell.angle_alpha   90.00
_cell.angle_beta   90.00
_cell.angle_gamma   90.00
#
_symmetry.space_group_name_H-M   'P 1'
#
loop_
_entity.id
_entity.type
_entity.pdbx_description
1 polymer ?
#
loop_
_entity_poly.entity_id
_entity_poly.type
_entity_poly.pdbx_seq_one_letter_code
_entity_poly.pdbx_strand_id
1 'polypeptide(L)'
;MMTLNKDTMYKINVSDREYRDYVIVDSKTLKKTDITVNAPLHKLFTQDIFTINSDSSIKIEHSSVRSMSTIPAVLVLEGNKMFGKYKNRFLYKCLPDDRRLPVFLVPYKIKNKFNKKLTNKYITFEFREWINKHPLGVITQTLGDVSDLPSFYEYQLYCKSLYASIQNFNKQTMRRLKTKSEEEFVDHVMSTYSLEDRRKTYDIITIDPVGSKDFDDAFSIKKNNGNYTLSIYISNVSIWMDTLDLWESFSNRIATIYLPDRKRPMLPTI
;
A
#
# COMPACT_ATOMS: atom_id res chain seq x y z
N MET A 1 -12.85 39.12 -20.90
CA MET A 1 -12.73 38.90 -19.44
C MET A 1 -13.57 37.68 -19.10
N MET A 2 -12.93 36.53 -18.83
CA MET A 2 -13.65 35.37 -18.32
C MET A 2 -14.06 35.66 -16.87
N THR A 3 -15.36 35.63 -16.61
CA THR A 3 -15.90 35.68 -15.25
C THR A 3 -15.47 34.41 -14.54
N LEU A 4 -14.50 34.51 -13.64
CA LEU A 4 -14.14 33.44 -12.72
C LEU A 4 -15.37 33.12 -11.87
N ASN A 5 -15.97 31.97 -12.12
CA ASN A 5 -17.12 31.49 -11.35
C ASN A 5 -16.57 31.12 -9.97
N LYS A 6 -17.02 31.78 -8.90
CA LYS A 6 -16.52 31.68 -7.52
C LYS A 6 -16.54 30.26 -6.93
N ASP A 7 -17.27 29.32 -7.57
CA ASP A 7 -17.46 27.94 -7.09
C ASP A 7 -16.74 26.88 -7.96
N THR A 8 -15.90 27.31 -8.91
CA THR A 8 -15.21 26.35 -9.77
C THR A 8 -13.99 25.77 -9.07
N MET A 9 -13.98 24.47 -8.85
CA MET A 9 -12.83 23.74 -8.32
C MET A 9 -11.96 23.22 -9.47
N TYR A 10 -10.69 23.42 -9.35
CA TYR A 10 -9.67 22.97 -10.30
C TYR A 10 -8.82 21.87 -9.71
N LYS A 11 -8.28 21.02 -10.56
CA LYS A 11 -7.37 19.94 -10.20
C LYS A 11 -6.10 20.05 -11.03
N ILE A 12 -4.95 19.88 -10.40
CA ILE A 12 -3.67 19.90 -11.09
C ILE A 12 -3.14 18.47 -11.31
N ASN A 13 -2.66 18.23 -12.53
CA ASN A 13 -1.94 17.01 -12.91
C ASN A 13 -0.52 17.38 -13.29
N VAL A 14 0.44 17.03 -12.46
CA VAL A 14 1.88 17.25 -12.70
C VAL A 14 2.46 16.00 -13.36
N SER A 15 3.30 16.17 -14.38
CA SER A 15 3.92 15.06 -15.12
C SER A 15 5.33 14.74 -14.64
N ASP A 16 6.08 15.73 -14.15
CA ASP A 16 7.47 15.57 -13.74
C ASP A 16 7.80 16.31 -12.45
N ARG A 17 8.85 15.83 -11.77
CA ARG A 17 9.32 16.32 -10.46
C ARG A 17 9.76 17.78 -10.44
N GLU A 18 10.22 18.28 -11.57
CA GLU A 18 10.69 19.65 -11.75
C GLU A 18 9.58 20.63 -12.09
N TYR A 19 8.34 20.15 -12.26
CA TYR A 19 7.17 20.95 -12.67
C TYR A 19 7.35 21.66 -14.02
N ARG A 20 8.07 21.06 -14.95
CA ARG A 20 8.20 21.58 -16.32
C ARG A 20 6.92 21.42 -17.12
N ASP A 21 6.20 20.31 -16.85
CA ASP A 21 4.95 19.99 -17.50
C ASP A 21 3.88 19.64 -16.48
N TYR A 22 2.78 20.39 -16.52
CA TYR A 22 1.56 20.15 -15.75
C TYR A 22 0.35 20.76 -16.44
N VAL A 23 -0.82 20.22 -16.17
CA VAL A 23 -2.08 20.70 -16.69
C VAL A 23 -3.06 20.97 -15.56
N ILE A 24 -3.90 21.99 -15.73
CA ILE A 24 -5.01 22.29 -14.84
C ILE A 24 -6.29 21.86 -15.54
N VAL A 25 -7.09 21.07 -14.85
CA VAL A 25 -8.38 20.59 -15.32
C VAL A 25 -9.49 21.04 -14.39
N ASP A 26 -10.68 21.16 -14.89
CA ASP A 26 -11.88 21.27 -14.05
C ASP A 26 -12.05 19.99 -13.24
N SER A 27 -12.25 20.11 -11.92
CA SER A 27 -12.24 18.95 -11.02
C SER A 27 -13.41 18.00 -11.20
N LYS A 28 -14.53 18.48 -11.77
CA LYS A 28 -15.75 17.70 -12.00
C LYS A 28 -15.76 17.04 -13.38
N THR A 29 -15.41 17.82 -14.42
CA THR A 29 -15.50 17.35 -15.81
C THR A 29 -14.20 16.72 -16.31
N LEU A 30 -13.09 16.94 -15.60
CA LEU A 30 -11.73 16.52 -15.96
C LEU A 30 -11.24 17.11 -17.30
N LYS A 31 -11.93 18.09 -17.84
CA LYS A 31 -11.52 18.78 -19.07
C LYS A 31 -10.42 19.79 -18.77
N LYS A 32 -9.46 19.88 -19.68
CA LYS A 32 -8.39 20.88 -19.61
C LYS A 32 -8.98 22.29 -19.62
N THR A 33 -8.41 23.17 -18.80
CA THR A 33 -8.79 24.57 -18.72
C THR A 33 -7.68 25.47 -19.32
N ASP A 34 -8.03 26.68 -19.68
CA ASP A 34 -7.07 27.70 -20.15
C ASP A 34 -6.45 28.50 -19.01
N ILE A 35 -6.69 28.05 -17.74
CA ILE A 35 -6.18 28.73 -16.55
C ILE A 35 -4.69 28.44 -16.41
N THR A 36 -3.93 29.51 -16.22
CA THR A 36 -2.49 29.45 -15.94
C THR A 36 -2.23 29.77 -14.47
N VAL A 37 -1.62 28.83 -13.76
CA VAL A 37 -1.23 28.95 -12.35
C VAL A 37 0.21 28.50 -12.23
N ASN A 38 1.05 29.23 -11.51
CA ASN A 38 2.41 28.80 -11.18
C ASN A 38 2.35 27.80 -10.02
N ALA A 39 2.29 26.51 -10.33
CA ALA A 39 2.10 25.45 -9.35
C ALA A 39 3.18 25.40 -8.26
N PRO A 40 4.51 25.55 -8.54
CA PRO A 40 5.54 25.63 -7.51
C PRO A 40 5.41 26.84 -6.58
N LEU A 41 5.03 28.00 -7.13
CA LEU A 41 4.85 29.22 -6.35
C LEU A 41 3.71 29.06 -5.34
N HIS A 42 2.60 28.46 -5.78
CA HIS A 42 1.43 28.23 -4.94
C HIS A 42 1.51 26.91 -4.15
N LYS A 43 2.66 26.20 -4.19
CA LYS A 43 2.90 24.97 -3.41
C LYS A 43 1.91 23.84 -3.70
N LEU A 44 1.47 23.73 -4.93
CA LEU A 44 0.52 22.71 -5.36
C LEU A 44 1.23 21.38 -5.65
N PHE A 45 0.72 20.30 -5.08
CA PHE A 45 1.12 18.94 -5.44
C PHE A 45 0.24 18.41 -6.58
N THR A 46 0.72 17.37 -7.26
CA THR A 46 -0.12 16.65 -8.22
C THR A 46 -1.38 16.12 -7.55
N GLN A 47 -2.50 16.19 -8.25
CA GLN A 47 -3.85 15.82 -7.77
C GLN A 47 -4.45 16.74 -6.70
N ASP A 48 -3.80 17.84 -6.33
CA ASP A 48 -4.43 18.84 -5.45
C ASP A 48 -5.67 19.43 -6.13
N ILE A 49 -6.75 19.57 -5.35
CA ILE A 49 -7.96 20.29 -5.74
C ILE A 49 -7.93 21.63 -5.06
N PHE A 50 -8.16 22.69 -5.82
CA PHE A 50 -8.06 24.05 -5.35
C PHE A 50 -9.09 24.99 -6.00
N THR A 51 -9.33 26.10 -5.35
CA THR A 51 -10.14 27.23 -5.85
C THR A 51 -9.25 28.46 -6.05
N ILE A 52 -9.68 29.36 -6.92
CA ILE A 52 -9.01 30.64 -7.16
C ILE A 52 -9.97 31.73 -6.66
N ASN A 53 -9.50 32.48 -5.66
CA ASN A 53 -10.25 33.60 -5.10
C ASN A 53 -10.26 34.81 -6.04
N SER A 54 -11.11 35.80 -5.75
CA SER A 54 -11.22 37.04 -6.53
C SER A 54 -9.94 37.90 -6.51
N ASP A 55 -9.09 37.73 -5.50
CA ASP A 55 -7.76 38.38 -5.38
C ASP A 55 -6.65 37.58 -6.04
N SER A 56 -7.00 36.53 -6.82
CA SER A 56 -6.07 35.57 -7.44
C SER A 56 -5.29 34.70 -6.47
N SER A 57 -5.61 34.72 -5.18
CA SER A 57 -5.05 33.77 -4.22
C SER A 57 -5.62 32.36 -4.44
N ILE A 58 -4.81 31.34 -4.15
CA ILE A 58 -5.22 29.96 -4.28
C ILE A 58 -5.51 29.36 -2.92
N LYS A 59 -6.68 28.74 -2.78
CA LYS A 59 -7.06 27.94 -1.63
C LYS A 59 -7.07 26.48 -2.00
N ILE A 60 -6.29 25.66 -1.31
CA ILE A 60 -6.25 24.21 -1.50
C ILE A 60 -7.41 23.62 -0.69
N GLU A 61 -8.35 22.99 -1.39
CA GLU A 61 -9.54 22.37 -0.79
C GLU A 61 -9.27 20.92 -0.40
N HIS A 62 -8.49 20.20 -1.23
CA HIS A 62 -8.11 18.82 -0.96
C HIS A 62 -6.71 18.52 -1.49
N SER A 63 -5.93 17.77 -0.71
CA SER A 63 -4.59 17.32 -1.09
C SER A 63 -4.33 15.92 -0.56
N SER A 64 -4.29 14.94 -1.45
CA SER A 64 -3.95 13.56 -1.07
C SER A 64 -2.54 13.47 -0.50
N VAL A 65 -1.57 14.19 -1.06
CA VAL A 65 -0.17 14.18 -0.61
C VAL A 65 -0.03 14.69 0.83
N ARG A 66 -0.79 15.73 1.19
CA ARG A 66 -0.75 16.31 2.55
C ARG A 66 -1.41 15.43 3.60
N SER A 67 -2.35 14.57 3.20
CA SER A 67 -3.04 13.62 4.07
C SER A 67 -2.38 12.24 4.14
N MET A 68 -1.44 11.94 3.23
CA MET A 68 -0.72 10.68 3.23
C MET A 68 0.18 10.55 4.46
N SER A 69 -0.05 9.53 5.28
CA SER A 69 0.80 9.17 6.43
C SER A 69 2.07 8.41 6.02
N THR A 70 2.13 7.93 4.78
CA THR A 70 3.22 7.05 4.32
C THR A 70 3.51 7.30 2.84
N ILE A 71 4.60 8.01 2.56
CA ILE A 71 5.10 8.25 1.20
C ILE A 71 6.45 7.52 1.06
N PRO A 72 6.57 6.53 0.18
CA PRO A 72 7.84 5.82 -0.03
C PRO A 72 8.83 6.70 -0.79
N ALA A 73 10.11 6.66 -0.37
CA ALA A 73 11.15 7.48 -0.95
C ALA A 73 12.56 6.92 -0.76
N VAL A 74 13.50 7.49 -1.50
CA VAL A 74 14.94 7.32 -1.29
C VAL A 74 15.50 8.54 -0.57
N LEU A 75 16.10 8.33 0.59
CA LEU A 75 16.89 9.31 1.31
C LEU A 75 18.31 9.33 0.74
N VAL A 76 18.73 10.47 0.18
CA VAL A 76 20.03 10.63 -0.46
C VAL A 76 21.06 11.07 0.56
N LEU A 77 21.95 10.16 0.93
CA LEU A 77 23.04 10.40 1.89
C LEU A 77 24.43 10.37 1.22
N GLU A 78 24.57 9.73 0.06
CA GLU A 78 25.79 9.70 -0.70
C GLU A 78 26.28 11.12 -1.01
N GLY A 79 27.61 11.33 -0.90
CA GLY A 79 28.20 12.65 -1.05
C GLY A 79 27.98 13.60 0.14
N ASN A 80 27.26 13.17 1.19
CA ASN A 80 27.01 13.93 2.43
C ASN A 80 26.57 15.38 2.22
N LYS A 81 25.77 15.64 1.17
CA LYS A 81 25.28 16.99 0.84
C LYS A 81 24.10 17.37 1.70
N MET A 82 24.30 18.37 2.55
CA MET A 82 23.29 18.90 3.46
C MET A 82 22.62 20.16 2.88
N PHE A 83 21.36 20.39 3.21
CA PHE A 83 20.52 21.48 2.71
C PHE A 83 19.97 22.36 3.84
N GLY A 84 20.76 22.58 4.87
CA GLY A 84 20.39 23.35 6.05
C GLY A 84 20.08 22.48 7.28
N LYS A 85 19.43 23.06 8.27
CA LYS A 85 19.05 22.40 9.53
C LYS A 85 17.58 22.64 9.84
N TYR A 86 16.94 21.66 10.46
CA TYR A 86 15.62 21.76 11.07
C TYR A 86 15.64 21.08 12.44
N LYS A 87 15.28 21.83 13.50
CA LYS A 87 15.29 21.32 14.91
C LYS A 87 16.57 20.55 15.24
N ASN A 88 17.73 21.17 15.04
CA ASN A 88 19.07 20.60 15.33
C ASN A 88 19.46 19.35 14.51
N ARG A 89 18.72 18.99 13.45
CA ARG A 89 19.11 17.94 12.51
C ARG A 89 19.40 18.50 11.15
N PHE A 90 20.38 17.94 10.47
CA PHE A 90 20.67 18.30 9.08
C PHE A 90 19.55 17.79 8.15
N LEU A 91 19.27 18.60 7.14
CA LEU A 91 18.31 18.31 6.09
C LEU A 91 19.01 17.61 4.91
N TYR A 92 18.45 16.53 4.45
CA TYR A 92 18.90 15.77 3.30
C TYR A 92 17.80 15.67 2.25
N LYS A 93 18.20 15.47 0.99
CA LYS A 93 17.25 15.23 -0.10
C LYS A 93 16.53 13.90 0.09
N CYS A 94 15.23 13.95 -0.12
CA CYS A 94 14.33 12.81 -0.13
C CYS A 94 13.62 12.78 -1.48
N LEU A 95 13.82 11.70 -2.23
CA LEU A 95 13.26 11.50 -3.55
C LEU A 95 12.06 10.56 -3.45
N PRO A 96 10.81 11.06 -3.50
CA PRO A 96 9.63 10.20 -3.53
C PRO A 96 9.67 9.22 -4.72
N ASP A 97 9.08 8.03 -4.55
CA ASP A 97 8.92 7.07 -5.65
C ASP A 97 8.05 7.65 -6.77
N ASP A 98 6.97 8.30 -6.41
CA ASP A 98 6.16 9.04 -7.38
C ASP A 98 6.94 10.21 -7.98
N ARG A 99 7.30 10.07 -9.25
CA ARG A 99 8.08 11.06 -10.00
C ARG A 99 7.33 12.37 -10.27
N ARG A 100 6.03 12.42 -9.99
CA ARG A 100 5.20 13.63 -10.09
C ARG A 100 5.33 14.51 -8.84
N LEU A 101 5.93 13.99 -7.77
CA LEU A 101 6.19 14.74 -6.55
C LEU A 101 7.57 15.40 -6.60
N PRO A 102 7.71 16.65 -6.07
CA PRO A 102 8.99 17.33 -6.03
C PRO A 102 9.97 16.65 -5.08
N VAL A 103 11.22 17.09 -5.12
CA VAL A 103 12.21 16.71 -4.11
C VAL A 103 11.82 17.31 -2.77
N PHE A 104 11.72 16.47 -1.74
CA PHE A 104 11.53 16.89 -0.36
C PHE A 104 12.87 17.05 0.36
N LEU A 105 12.86 17.81 1.44
CA LEU A 105 13.92 17.81 2.43
C LEU A 105 13.40 17.14 3.69
N VAL A 106 14.24 16.28 4.30
CA VAL A 106 13.87 15.58 5.54
C VAL A 106 15.00 15.69 6.56
N PRO A 107 14.69 15.94 7.85
CA PRO A 107 15.68 15.97 8.90
C PRO A 107 16.13 14.54 9.23
N TYR A 108 17.44 14.31 9.17
CA TYR A 108 18.01 13.01 9.47
C TYR A 108 19.27 13.14 10.33
N LYS A 109 19.46 12.21 11.26
CA LYS A 109 20.70 12.08 12.04
C LYS A 109 21.43 10.81 11.57
N ILE A 110 22.57 11.01 10.93
CA ILE A 110 23.42 9.90 10.54
C ILE A 110 23.88 9.17 11.79
N LYS A 111 23.60 7.86 11.87
CA LYS A 111 24.13 7.00 12.92
C LYS A 111 25.58 6.69 12.57
N ASN A 112 26.51 6.96 13.49
CA ASN A 112 27.90 6.59 13.33
C ASN A 112 28.01 5.06 13.18
N LYS A 113 28.35 4.61 11.98
CA LYS A 113 28.69 3.22 11.71
C LYS A 113 30.22 3.13 11.60
N PHE A 114 30.78 1.96 11.85
CA PHE A 114 32.20 1.67 11.61
C PHE A 114 32.63 1.96 10.17
N ASN A 115 31.71 1.83 9.22
CA ASN A 115 31.98 2.13 7.83
C ASN A 115 31.70 3.61 7.52
N LYS A 116 32.74 4.32 7.04
CA LYS A 116 32.68 5.75 6.68
C LYS A 116 31.86 6.04 5.43
N LYS A 117 31.54 5.01 4.61
CA LYS A 117 30.77 5.19 3.38
C LYS A 117 29.28 5.34 3.70
N LEU A 118 28.73 6.50 3.37
CA LEU A 118 27.31 6.76 3.48
C LEU A 118 26.58 6.11 2.30
N THR A 119 25.58 5.29 2.59
CA THR A 119 24.69 4.68 1.60
C THR A 119 23.32 5.32 1.67
N ASN A 120 22.70 5.50 0.50
CA ASN A 120 21.32 5.94 0.41
C ASN A 120 20.39 4.93 1.10
N LYS A 121 19.21 5.38 1.56
CA LYS A 121 18.29 4.53 2.28
C LYS A 121 16.89 4.58 1.68
N TYR A 122 16.24 3.44 1.66
CA TYR A 122 14.80 3.37 1.51
C TYR A 122 14.13 3.82 2.80
N ILE A 123 13.20 4.75 2.67
CA ILE A 123 12.44 5.31 3.79
C ILE A 123 10.97 5.44 3.43
N THR A 124 10.15 5.63 4.45
CA THR A 124 8.85 6.25 4.33
C THR A 124 8.84 7.56 5.10
N PHE A 125 8.08 8.52 4.62
CA PHE A 125 7.94 9.82 5.25
C PHE A 125 6.52 10.36 5.07
N GLU A 126 6.18 11.39 5.84
CA GLU A 126 4.95 12.17 5.69
C GLU A 126 5.28 13.63 5.38
N PHE A 127 4.37 14.32 4.72
CA PHE A 127 4.46 15.75 4.48
C PHE A 127 4.34 16.52 5.81
N ARG A 128 5.14 17.57 5.96
CA ARG A 128 5.05 18.48 7.11
C ARG A 128 4.59 19.87 6.74
N GLU A 129 5.34 20.54 5.86
CA GLU A 129 5.06 21.91 5.42
C GLU A 129 5.80 22.21 4.10
N TRP A 130 5.34 23.22 3.38
CA TRP A 130 6.01 23.71 2.18
C TRP A 130 6.09 25.24 2.19
N ILE A 131 7.11 25.80 2.82
CA ILE A 131 7.35 27.23 2.93
C ILE A 131 8.37 27.68 1.88
N ASN A 132 9.52 27.03 1.84
CA ASN A 132 10.65 27.36 0.98
C ASN A 132 10.57 26.68 -0.40
N LYS A 133 11.70 26.65 -1.13
CA LYS A 133 11.82 26.02 -2.45
C LYS A 133 11.38 24.55 -2.46
N HIS A 134 11.74 23.78 -1.43
CA HIS A 134 11.43 22.37 -1.30
C HIS A 134 10.45 22.13 -0.14
N PRO A 135 9.48 21.23 -0.29
CA PRO A 135 8.66 20.81 0.83
C PRO A 135 9.49 20.08 1.88
N LEU A 136 9.09 20.23 3.13
CA LEU A 136 9.65 19.53 4.28
C LEU A 136 8.82 18.27 4.57
N GLY A 137 9.49 17.14 4.78
CA GLY A 137 8.89 15.91 5.25
C GLY A 137 9.49 15.47 6.57
N VAL A 138 8.80 14.53 7.24
CA VAL A 138 9.26 13.86 8.46
C VAL A 138 9.33 12.37 8.20
N ILE A 139 10.50 11.76 8.45
CA ILE A 139 10.69 10.31 8.26
C ILE A 139 9.82 9.57 9.27
N THR A 140 8.96 8.69 8.78
CA THR A 140 8.13 7.80 9.59
C THR A 140 8.82 6.47 9.84
N GLN A 141 9.55 5.94 8.83
CA GLN A 141 10.28 4.69 8.95
C GLN A 141 11.53 4.67 8.07
N THR A 142 12.60 4.03 8.53
CA THR A 142 13.77 3.67 7.72
C THR A 142 13.69 2.18 7.40
N LEU A 143 13.57 1.82 6.13
CA LEU A 143 13.39 0.44 5.67
C LEU A 143 14.74 -0.30 5.55
N GLY A 144 15.78 0.39 5.11
CA GLY A 144 17.12 -0.16 5.01
C GLY A 144 18.00 0.53 3.97
N ASP A 145 19.15 -0.07 3.67
CA ASP A 145 20.10 0.46 2.69
C ASP A 145 19.63 0.13 1.25
N VAL A 146 19.86 1.04 0.30
CA VAL A 146 19.45 0.85 -1.11
C VAL A 146 20.17 -0.34 -1.77
N SER A 147 21.35 -0.70 -1.26
CA SER A 147 22.12 -1.85 -1.72
C SER A 147 21.65 -3.20 -1.17
N ASP A 148 20.67 -3.19 -0.25
CA ASP A 148 20.17 -4.40 0.41
C ASP A 148 18.87 -4.90 -0.26
N LEU A 149 18.92 -6.12 -0.80
CA LEU A 149 17.78 -6.70 -1.53
C LEU A 149 16.51 -6.88 -0.67
N PRO A 150 16.58 -7.38 0.57
CA PRO A 150 15.41 -7.41 1.46
C PRO A 150 14.79 -6.03 1.69
N SER A 151 15.60 -4.98 1.85
CA SER A 151 15.13 -3.60 2.01
C SER A 151 14.46 -3.08 0.74
N PHE A 152 14.94 -3.48 -0.45
CA PHE A 152 14.29 -3.17 -1.71
C PHE A 152 12.90 -3.82 -1.81
N TYR A 153 12.75 -5.07 -1.40
CA TYR A 153 11.44 -5.73 -1.40
C TYR A 153 10.45 -5.01 -0.46
N GLU A 154 10.88 -4.67 0.76
CA GLU A 154 10.03 -3.88 1.66
C GLU A 154 9.62 -2.54 1.03
N TYR A 155 10.58 -1.82 0.44
CA TYR A 155 10.32 -0.57 -0.25
C TYR A 155 9.28 -0.73 -1.37
N GLN A 156 9.39 -1.77 -2.20
CA GLN A 156 8.43 -2.04 -3.27
C GLN A 156 7.02 -2.31 -2.74
N LEU A 157 6.87 -2.93 -1.57
CA LEU A 157 5.56 -3.10 -0.95
C LEU A 157 4.89 -1.77 -0.62
N TYR A 158 5.67 -0.79 -0.14
CA TYR A 158 5.17 0.55 0.09
C TYR A 158 4.82 1.27 -1.23
N CYS A 159 5.68 1.18 -2.24
CA CYS A 159 5.43 1.78 -3.56
C CYS A 159 4.15 1.24 -4.24
N LYS A 160 3.78 0.00 -3.96
CA LYS A 160 2.59 -0.67 -4.50
C LYS A 160 1.39 -0.68 -3.54
N SER A 161 1.49 -0.01 -2.40
CA SER A 161 0.45 -0.01 -1.35
C SER A 161 0.11 -1.41 -0.82
N LEU A 162 1.09 -2.33 -0.80
CA LEU A 162 0.95 -3.73 -0.38
C LEU A 162 1.59 -4.00 0.98
N TYR A 163 1.92 -3.00 1.76
CA TYR A 163 2.66 -3.10 3.03
C TYR A 163 1.81 -3.53 4.24
N ALA A 164 0.52 -3.80 4.05
CA ALA A 164 -0.36 -4.19 5.14
C ALA A 164 0.19 -5.37 5.95
N SER A 165 0.28 -5.21 7.27
CA SER A 165 0.77 -6.25 8.19
C SER A 165 -0.33 -7.24 8.55
N ILE A 166 0.00 -8.54 8.59
CA ILE A 166 -0.90 -9.59 9.09
C ILE A 166 -0.54 -10.08 10.50
N GLN A 167 0.36 -9.39 11.23
CA GLN A 167 0.84 -9.87 12.52
C GLN A 167 -0.26 -10.00 13.57
N ASN A 168 -1.17 -9.03 13.66
CA ASN A 168 -2.30 -9.10 14.58
C ASN A 168 -3.23 -10.25 14.20
N PHE A 169 -3.53 -10.39 12.92
CA PHE A 169 -4.36 -11.47 12.39
C PHE A 169 -3.76 -12.84 12.71
N ASN A 170 -2.47 -13.07 12.43
CA ASN A 170 -1.77 -14.30 12.80
C ASN A 170 -1.86 -14.58 14.31
N LYS A 171 -1.63 -13.57 15.15
CA LYS A 171 -1.69 -13.74 16.60
C LYS A 171 -3.08 -14.15 17.08
N GLN A 172 -4.13 -13.53 16.58
CA GLN A 172 -5.51 -13.86 16.95
C GLN A 172 -5.88 -15.26 16.43
N THR A 173 -5.55 -15.60 15.18
CA THR A 173 -5.80 -16.93 14.64
C THR A 173 -5.15 -18.01 15.48
N MET A 174 -3.86 -17.88 15.79
CA MET A 174 -3.17 -18.84 16.65
C MET A 174 -3.77 -18.96 18.05
N ARG A 175 -4.26 -17.85 18.60
CA ARG A 175 -4.93 -17.86 19.91
C ARG A 175 -6.25 -18.63 19.85
N ARG A 176 -7.06 -18.41 18.81
CA ARG A 176 -8.36 -19.05 18.64
C ARG A 176 -8.22 -20.55 18.36
N LEU A 177 -7.29 -20.95 17.48
CA LEU A 177 -7.03 -22.36 17.17
C LEU A 177 -6.58 -23.20 18.38
N LYS A 178 -6.01 -22.58 19.40
CA LYS A 178 -5.63 -23.28 20.64
C LYS A 178 -6.80 -23.56 21.59
N THR A 179 -7.99 -23.08 21.32
CA THR A 179 -9.16 -23.23 22.21
C THR A 179 -9.85 -24.57 22.11
N LYS A 180 -9.70 -25.25 20.97
CA LYS A 180 -10.33 -26.54 20.67
C LYS A 180 -9.39 -27.40 19.82
N SER A 181 -9.64 -28.70 19.75
CA SER A 181 -8.97 -29.60 18.79
C SER A 181 -9.46 -29.36 17.37
N GLU A 182 -8.74 -29.91 16.38
CA GLU A 182 -9.15 -29.84 14.97
C GLU A 182 -10.50 -30.54 14.76
N GLU A 183 -10.67 -31.72 15.36
CA GLU A 183 -11.91 -32.48 15.27
C GLU A 183 -13.10 -31.70 15.85
N GLU A 184 -12.95 -31.07 17.01
CA GLU A 184 -13.99 -30.26 17.65
C GLU A 184 -14.38 -29.07 16.77
N PHE A 185 -13.42 -28.44 16.07
CA PHE A 185 -13.74 -27.38 15.13
C PHE A 185 -14.48 -27.91 13.91
N VAL A 186 -14.04 -29.03 13.34
CA VAL A 186 -14.70 -29.67 12.17
C VAL A 186 -16.13 -30.05 12.51
N ASP A 187 -16.35 -30.73 13.65
CA ASP A 187 -17.69 -31.15 14.09
C ASP A 187 -18.60 -29.94 14.32
N HIS A 188 -18.07 -28.88 14.89
CA HIS A 188 -18.79 -27.63 15.08
C HIS A 188 -19.19 -27.00 13.75
N VAL A 189 -18.28 -26.91 12.79
CA VAL A 189 -18.57 -26.36 11.45
C VAL A 189 -19.58 -27.22 10.71
N MET A 190 -19.39 -28.54 10.71
CA MET A 190 -20.28 -29.50 10.05
C MET A 190 -21.71 -29.41 10.56
N SER A 191 -21.90 -29.31 11.90
CA SER A 191 -23.22 -29.20 12.54
C SER A 191 -23.84 -27.83 12.32
N THR A 192 -23.05 -26.74 12.47
CA THR A 192 -23.56 -25.37 12.37
C THR A 192 -24.07 -25.03 10.98
N TYR A 193 -23.35 -25.48 9.95
CA TYR A 193 -23.67 -25.16 8.55
C TYR A 193 -24.38 -26.31 7.82
N SER A 194 -24.73 -27.40 8.52
CA SER A 194 -25.41 -28.59 7.96
C SER A 194 -24.69 -29.13 6.69
N LEU A 195 -23.38 -29.27 6.77
CA LEU A 195 -22.55 -29.68 5.64
C LEU A 195 -22.60 -31.21 5.42
N GLU A 196 -22.53 -31.63 4.15
CA GLU A 196 -22.40 -33.05 3.76
C GLU A 196 -20.91 -33.42 3.70
N ASP A 197 -20.50 -34.46 4.43
CA ASP A 197 -19.15 -35.00 4.33
C ASP A 197 -19.04 -35.96 3.13
N ARG A 198 -18.37 -35.50 2.09
CA ARG A 198 -18.14 -36.27 0.85
C ARG A 198 -16.82 -37.01 0.79
N ARG A 199 -15.94 -36.88 1.77
CA ARG A 199 -14.58 -37.45 1.77
C ARG A 199 -14.55 -38.97 1.62
N LYS A 200 -15.61 -39.68 2.07
CA LYS A 200 -15.71 -41.14 1.99
C LYS A 200 -16.55 -41.63 0.82
N THR A 201 -17.28 -40.78 0.14
CA THR A 201 -18.28 -41.15 -0.88
C THR A 201 -17.96 -40.67 -2.27
N TYR A 202 -16.93 -39.80 -2.40
CA TYR A 202 -16.49 -39.22 -3.67
C TYR A 202 -14.97 -39.30 -3.77
N ASP A 203 -14.45 -39.60 -4.96
CA ASP A 203 -13.04 -39.48 -5.29
C ASP A 203 -12.76 -38.02 -5.61
N ILE A 204 -12.27 -37.29 -4.61
CA ILE A 204 -12.00 -35.83 -4.72
C ILE A 204 -10.51 -35.66 -5.04
N ILE A 205 -10.21 -34.95 -6.14
CA ILE A 205 -8.85 -34.72 -6.63
C ILE A 205 -8.60 -33.23 -6.87
N THR A 206 -7.34 -32.82 -6.72
CA THR A 206 -6.84 -31.50 -7.11
C THR A 206 -5.85 -31.64 -8.28
N ILE A 207 -5.69 -30.59 -9.08
CA ILE A 207 -4.68 -30.53 -10.15
C ILE A 207 -3.83 -29.31 -9.94
N ASP A 208 -2.69 -29.49 -9.31
CA ASP A 208 -1.78 -28.42 -8.91
C ASP A 208 -0.35 -28.69 -9.39
N PRO A 209 0.47 -27.67 -9.57
CA PRO A 209 1.90 -27.82 -9.84
C PRO A 209 2.61 -28.63 -8.76
N VAL A 210 3.66 -29.36 -9.14
CA VAL A 210 4.47 -30.13 -8.19
C VAL A 210 5.03 -29.22 -7.10
N GLY A 211 4.77 -29.56 -5.83
CA GLY A 211 5.22 -28.80 -4.66
C GLY A 211 4.23 -27.74 -4.19
N SER A 212 3.04 -27.65 -4.76
CA SER A 212 1.97 -26.80 -4.22
C SER A 212 1.66 -27.17 -2.78
N LYS A 213 1.37 -26.16 -1.97
CA LYS A 213 0.99 -26.30 -0.55
C LYS A 213 -0.36 -25.68 -0.24
N ASP A 214 -0.87 -24.87 -1.14
CA ASP A 214 -2.15 -24.19 -1.03
C ASP A 214 -3.07 -24.82 -2.09
N PHE A 215 -4.15 -25.46 -1.66
CA PHE A 215 -5.12 -26.17 -2.52
C PHE A 215 -6.46 -25.46 -2.37
N ASP A 216 -6.79 -24.58 -3.31
CA ASP A 216 -7.96 -23.71 -3.22
C ASP A 216 -9.19 -24.36 -3.87
N ASP A 217 -8.99 -25.25 -4.85
CA ASP A 217 -10.04 -25.92 -5.59
C ASP A 217 -9.77 -27.42 -5.77
N ALA A 218 -10.86 -28.14 -5.86
CA ALA A 218 -10.87 -29.59 -6.12
C ALA A 218 -12.10 -29.95 -6.93
N PHE A 219 -12.11 -31.14 -7.50
CA PHE A 219 -13.26 -31.66 -8.20
C PHE A 219 -13.44 -33.18 -8.02
N SER A 220 -14.64 -33.66 -8.29
CA SER A 220 -14.94 -35.06 -8.38
C SER A 220 -15.92 -35.34 -9.52
N ILE A 221 -15.85 -36.54 -10.08
CA ILE A 221 -16.78 -37.01 -11.12
C ILE A 221 -17.44 -38.28 -10.62
N LYS A 222 -18.76 -38.29 -10.64
CA LYS A 222 -19.57 -39.47 -10.28
C LYS A 222 -20.49 -39.88 -11.43
N LYS A 223 -20.49 -41.17 -11.79
CA LYS A 223 -21.41 -41.71 -12.77
C LYS A 223 -22.71 -42.09 -12.10
N ASN A 224 -23.85 -41.53 -12.58
CA ASN A 224 -25.18 -41.84 -12.08
C ASN A 224 -26.11 -42.18 -13.26
N ASN A 225 -26.62 -43.40 -13.32
CA ASN A 225 -27.64 -43.84 -14.29
C ASN A 225 -27.36 -43.43 -15.74
N GLY A 226 -26.09 -43.61 -16.20
CA GLY A 226 -25.69 -43.21 -17.56
C GLY A 226 -25.22 -41.77 -17.75
N ASN A 227 -25.47 -40.90 -16.78
CA ASN A 227 -24.99 -39.51 -16.74
C ASN A 227 -23.76 -39.37 -15.85
N TYR A 228 -23.01 -38.30 -16.03
CA TYR A 228 -21.90 -37.90 -15.16
C TYR A 228 -22.23 -36.61 -14.40
N THR A 229 -22.00 -36.63 -13.10
CA THR A 229 -22.08 -35.46 -12.26
C THR A 229 -20.67 -34.98 -11.95
N LEU A 230 -20.30 -33.78 -12.41
CA LEU A 230 -19.07 -33.09 -12.04
C LEU A 230 -19.38 -32.17 -10.83
N SER A 231 -18.66 -32.37 -9.74
CA SER A 231 -18.72 -31.50 -8.57
C SER A 231 -17.43 -30.68 -8.49
N ILE A 232 -17.54 -29.40 -8.27
CA ILE A 232 -16.42 -28.47 -8.04
C ILE A 232 -16.46 -28.01 -6.59
N TYR A 233 -15.34 -28.10 -5.91
CA TYR A 233 -15.18 -27.71 -4.51
C TYR A 233 -14.23 -26.53 -4.44
N ILE A 234 -14.63 -25.50 -3.72
CA ILE A 234 -13.81 -24.29 -3.50
C ILE A 234 -13.63 -24.11 -2.00
N SER A 235 -12.40 -23.84 -1.55
CA SER A 235 -12.11 -23.59 -0.14
C SER A 235 -12.92 -22.39 0.37
N ASN A 236 -13.66 -22.61 1.46
CA ASN A 236 -14.51 -21.57 2.05
C ASN A 236 -13.86 -20.95 3.30
N VAL A 237 -13.05 -19.94 3.08
CA VAL A 237 -12.35 -19.21 4.17
C VAL A 237 -13.33 -18.48 5.09
N SER A 238 -14.49 -18.03 4.58
CA SER A 238 -15.47 -17.26 5.36
C SER A 238 -16.00 -18.06 6.55
N ILE A 239 -16.27 -19.36 6.38
CA ILE A 239 -16.71 -20.23 7.47
C ILE A 239 -15.69 -20.26 8.61
N TRP A 240 -14.39 -20.29 8.30
CA TRP A 240 -13.33 -20.27 9.31
C TRP A 240 -13.21 -18.89 9.96
N MET A 241 -13.38 -17.80 9.20
CA MET A 241 -13.39 -16.45 9.74
C MET A 241 -14.53 -16.25 10.74
N ASP A 242 -15.73 -16.76 10.44
CA ASP A 242 -16.88 -16.75 11.34
C ASP A 242 -16.65 -17.63 12.58
N THR A 243 -16.26 -18.89 12.37
CA THR A 243 -16.06 -19.87 13.45
C THR A 243 -15.00 -19.44 14.46
N LEU A 244 -13.94 -18.80 13.98
CA LEU A 244 -12.83 -18.33 14.81
C LEU A 244 -12.98 -16.86 15.27
N ASP A 245 -14.05 -16.18 14.86
CA ASP A 245 -14.31 -14.76 15.19
C ASP A 245 -13.09 -13.88 14.84
N LEU A 246 -12.70 -13.89 13.56
CA LEU A 246 -11.46 -13.25 13.10
C LEU A 246 -11.67 -11.98 12.27
N TRP A 247 -12.90 -11.60 11.92
CA TRP A 247 -13.18 -10.48 11.03
C TRP A 247 -12.59 -9.15 11.50
N GLU A 248 -12.67 -8.86 12.81
CA GLU A 248 -12.08 -7.63 13.36
C GLU A 248 -10.56 -7.58 13.28
N SER A 249 -9.92 -8.74 13.27
CA SER A 249 -8.46 -8.85 13.18
C SER A 249 -7.94 -9.00 11.74
N PHE A 250 -8.85 -9.18 10.78
CA PHE A 250 -8.51 -9.37 9.38
C PHE A 250 -7.70 -8.19 8.84
N SER A 251 -6.61 -8.49 8.15
CA SER A 251 -5.73 -7.46 7.63
C SER A 251 -6.25 -6.88 6.31
N ASN A 252 -5.85 -5.64 6.01
CA ASN A 252 -6.11 -5.01 4.71
C ASN A 252 -5.22 -5.56 3.58
N ARG A 253 -4.53 -6.69 3.77
CA ARG A 253 -3.76 -7.35 2.72
C ARG A 253 -4.71 -8.09 1.79
N ILE A 254 -4.81 -7.62 0.55
CA ILE A 254 -5.79 -8.08 -0.44
C ILE A 254 -5.31 -9.27 -1.29
N ALA A 255 -4.04 -9.69 -1.16
CA ALA A 255 -3.47 -10.80 -1.92
C ALA A 255 -2.24 -11.39 -1.24
N THR A 256 -1.93 -12.63 -1.54
CA THR A 256 -0.61 -13.22 -1.26
C THR A 256 0.42 -12.63 -2.22
N ILE A 257 1.58 -12.20 -1.68
CA ILE A 257 2.66 -11.61 -2.45
C ILE A 257 3.78 -12.64 -2.58
N TYR A 258 4.11 -13.01 -3.81
CA TYR A 258 5.20 -13.92 -4.11
C TYR A 258 6.47 -13.12 -4.43
N LEU A 259 7.49 -13.25 -3.58
CA LEU A 259 8.83 -12.72 -3.79
C LEU A 259 9.75 -13.86 -4.24
N PRO A 260 10.89 -13.58 -4.87
CA PRO A 260 11.78 -14.64 -5.36
C PRO A 260 12.29 -15.61 -4.29
N ASP A 261 12.44 -15.15 -3.05
CA ASP A 261 13.00 -15.91 -1.92
C ASP A 261 11.96 -16.35 -0.87
N ARG A 262 10.75 -15.79 -0.91
CA ARG A 262 9.69 -16.04 0.08
C ARG A 262 8.32 -15.59 -0.40
N LYS A 263 7.28 -16.10 0.26
CA LYS A 263 5.92 -15.55 0.10
C LYS A 263 5.51 -14.75 1.33
N ARG A 264 4.65 -13.76 1.11
CA ARG A 264 3.94 -13.01 2.16
C ARG A 264 2.46 -13.32 2.02
N PRO A 265 1.95 -14.28 2.77
CA PRO A 265 0.58 -14.76 2.61
C PRO A 265 -0.45 -13.69 3.02
N MET A 266 -1.61 -13.74 2.39
CA MET A 266 -2.78 -12.94 2.78
C MET A 266 -3.42 -13.52 4.04
N LEU A 267 -3.48 -14.85 4.14
CA LEU A 267 -4.00 -15.60 5.27
C LEU A 267 -2.86 -16.18 6.12
N PRO A 268 -3.07 -16.42 7.42
CA PRO A 268 -2.11 -17.12 8.24
C PRO A 268 -1.77 -18.51 7.67
N THR A 269 -0.50 -18.84 7.61
CA THR A 269 -0.01 -20.20 7.36
C THR A 269 0.22 -20.86 8.71
N ILE A 270 -0.73 -21.66 9.12
CA ILE A 270 -0.73 -22.33 10.43
C ILE A 270 -0.95 -23.81 10.19
#